data_3d24b151fb8c02d18cfd47a40131710e
#
_entry.id   3d24b151fb8c02d18cfd47a40131710e
#
_cell.length_a   1.000
_cell.length_b   1.000
_cell.length_c   1.000
_cell.angle_alpha   90.00
_cell.angle_beta   90.00
_cell.angle_gamma   90.00
#
_symmetry.space_group_name_H-M   'P 1'
#
loop_
_entity.id
_entity.type
_entity.pdbx_description
1 polymer ?
#
loop_
_entity_poly.entity_id
_entity_poly.type
_entity_poly.pdbx_seq_one_letter_code
_entity_poly.pdbx_strand_id
1 'polypeptide(L)'
;TENSYEDKCSPGETHCYQITSIDKYNVESELSGRHCSKLNLKSPTNLNVVGGIKLNQLSWSKVPGAFEYLLFNSIENDSIIYIDKTKNISFIHRQLDYNKQYCYTIIAVDSEGDKSGFSKVICGKTNKSPQLKIKNVTLLDDSQDNILNAKEDGKLRLAILNEGGSPSKDIKVKIQNNFNGDIFLIYDTLKVIDIINVDEAKYIDFNFKAAIK
;
A
#
# COMPACT_ATOMS: atom_id res chain seq x y z
N THR A 1 58.46 2.02 -9.27
CA THR A 1 57.76 3.09 -8.50
C THR A 1 56.38 3.23 -9.09
N GLU A 2 55.33 2.89 -8.33
CA GLU A 2 53.97 3.14 -8.73
C GLU A 2 53.66 4.63 -8.55
N ASN A 3 53.17 5.29 -9.61
CA ASN A 3 52.75 6.67 -9.57
C ASN A 3 51.23 6.80 -9.37
N SER A 4 50.62 5.87 -8.59
CA SER A 4 49.20 5.83 -8.31
C SER A 4 48.96 5.55 -6.84
N TYR A 5 47.91 6.16 -6.30
CA TYR A 5 47.39 5.93 -4.97
C TYR A 5 45.90 5.70 -5.05
N GLU A 6 45.41 4.66 -4.40
CA GLU A 6 43.97 4.34 -4.32
C GLU A 6 43.48 4.57 -2.91
N ASP A 7 42.49 5.44 -2.74
CA ASP A 7 41.82 5.68 -1.48
C ASP A 7 40.43 5.02 -1.47
N LYS A 8 40.08 4.46 -0.32
CA LYS A 8 38.76 3.86 -0.06
C LYS A 8 37.86 4.89 0.57
N CYS A 9 37.00 5.55 -0.25
CA CYS A 9 36.01 6.50 0.22
C CYS A 9 34.61 5.94 0.15
N SER A 10 33.72 6.47 1.00
CA SER A 10 32.31 6.15 0.96
C SER A 10 31.58 7.03 -0.06
N PRO A 11 30.53 6.51 -0.73
CA PRO A 11 29.68 7.34 -1.59
C PRO A 11 29.10 8.53 -0.81
N GLY A 12 29.10 9.70 -1.43
CA GLY A 12 28.62 10.94 -0.81
C GLY A 12 29.69 11.71 -0.03
N GLU A 13 30.88 11.14 0.20
CA GLU A 13 31.98 11.83 0.86
C GLU A 13 32.87 12.57 -0.13
N THR A 14 33.30 13.79 0.23
CA THR A 14 34.27 14.59 -0.53
C THR A 14 35.66 14.39 0.07
N HIS A 15 36.58 13.83 -0.71
CA HIS A 15 37.97 13.67 -0.32
C HIS A 15 38.85 14.61 -1.11
N CYS A 16 39.79 15.26 -0.42
CA CYS A 16 40.70 16.25 -1.00
C CYS A 16 42.15 15.80 -0.78
N TYR A 17 42.97 15.87 -1.82
CA TYR A 17 44.33 15.40 -1.84
C TYR A 17 45.30 16.50 -2.24
N GLN A 18 46.47 16.47 -1.64
CA GLN A 18 47.67 17.20 -2.04
C GLN A 18 48.85 16.19 -1.95
N ILE A 19 49.79 16.32 -2.82
CA ILE A 19 50.95 15.45 -2.87
C ILE A 19 52.25 16.28 -2.82
N THR A 20 53.28 15.66 -2.28
CA THR A 20 54.68 16.14 -2.32
C THR A 20 55.52 15.09 -3.02
N SER A 21 56.65 15.47 -3.52
CA SER A 21 57.69 14.58 -4.00
C SER A 21 58.89 14.62 -3.06
N ILE A 22 59.57 13.49 -2.89
CA ILE A 22 60.78 13.37 -2.07
C ILE A 22 61.93 12.96 -2.99
N ASP A 23 63.06 13.71 -2.96
CA ASP A 23 64.22 13.42 -3.76
C ASP A 23 65.12 12.33 -3.11
N LYS A 24 66.20 11.94 -3.78
CA LYS A 24 67.15 10.94 -3.31
C LYS A 24 67.92 11.36 -2.03
N TYR A 25 67.86 12.62 -1.62
CA TYR A 25 68.46 13.17 -0.43
C TYR A 25 67.45 13.36 0.70
N ASN A 26 66.21 12.84 0.59
CA ASN A 26 65.08 13.03 1.52
C ASN A 26 64.61 14.49 1.64
N VAL A 27 64.80 15.29 0.62
CA VAL A 27 64.27 16.63 0.59
C VAL A 27 62.87 16.60 -0.04
N GLU A 28 61.90 17.10 0.70
CA GLU A 28 60.47 17.16 0.28
C GLU A 28 60.19 18.45 -0.48
N SER A 29 59.41 18.35 -1.56
CA SER A 29 58.92 19.48 -2.33
C SER A 29 57.80 20.23 -1.60
N GLU A 30 57.40 21.39 -2.10
CA GLU A 30 56.18 22.05 -1.69
C GLU A 30 54.95 21.17 -2.06
N LEU A 31 53.83 21.40 -1.35
CA LEU A 31 52.56 20.76 -1.62
C LEU A 31 52.04 21.09 -3.02
N SER A 32 51.51 20.12 -3.71
CA SER A 32 50.75 20.35 -4.95
C SER A 32 49.51 21.19 -4.69
N GLY A 33 48.87 21.67 -5.75
CA GLY A 33 47.53 22.22 -5.70
C GLY A 33 46.57 21.18 -5.07
N ARG A 34 45.61 21.66 -4.27
CA ARG A 34 44.55 20.84 -3.67
C ARG A 34 43.55 20.37 -4.74
N HIS A 35 43.36 19.06 -4.85
CA HIS A 35 42.32 18.44 -5.68
C HIS A 35 41.36 17.69 -4.82
N CYS A 36 40.04 17.97 -5.03
CA CYS A 36 38.95 17.31 -4.33
C CYS A 36 38.10 16.48 -5.31
N SER A 37 37.68 15.31 -4.87
CA SER A 37 36.76 14.46 -5.62
C SER A 37 35.71 13.91 -4.67
N LYS A 38 34.48 13.79 -5.18
CA LYS A 38 33.34 13.20 -4.45
C LYS A 38 32.89 11.94 -5.18
N LEU A 39 32.73 10.85 -4.42
CA LEU A 39 32.15 9.63 -4.96
C LEU A 39 30.63 9.73 -4.96
N ASN A 40 30.04 9.76 -6.15
CA ASN A 40 28.60 9.89 -6.32
C ASN A 40 27.83 8.71 -5.71
N LEU A 41 26.63 8.99 -5.20
CA LEU A 41 25.70 7.95 -4.76
C LEU A 41 25.30 7.03 -5.90
N LYS A 42 25.24 5.73 -5.61
CA LYS A 42 24.66 4.74 -6.53
C LYS A 42 23.12 4.88 -6.55
N SER A 43 22.52 4.63 -7.71
CA SER A 43 21.07 4.54 -7.81
C SER A 43 20.51 3.44 -6.89
N PRO A 44 19.36 3.66 -6.24
CA PRO A 44 18.72 2.63 -5.42
C PRO A 44 18.40 1.37 -6.25
N THR A 45 18.59 0.20 -5.61
CA THR A 45 18.38 -1.11 -6.23
C THR A 45 17.38 -1.94 -5.44
N ASN A 46 16.90 -3.04 -6.04
CA ASN A 46 15.96 -3.98 -5.42
C ASN A 46 14.67 -3.29 -4.95
N LEU A 47 14.23 -2.24 -5.69
CA LEU A 47 12.92 -1.66 -5.46
C LEU A 47 11.87 -2.75 -5.67
N ASN A 48 11.04 -2.96 -4.65
CA ASN A 48 9.91 -3.89 -4.66
C ASN A 48 8.64 -3.15 -4.29
N VAL A 49 7.51 -3.52 -4.91
CA VAL A 49 6.21 -2.90 -4.68
C VAL A 49 5.17 -3.99 -4.42
N VAL A 50 4.55 -3.97 -3.25
CA VAL A 50 3.48 -4.90 -2.86
C VAL A 50 2.17 -4.13 -2.75
N GLY A 51 1.19 -4.52 -3.54
CA GLY A 51 -0.15 -3.93 -3.52
C GLY A 51 -0.96 -4.36 -2.30
N GLY A 52 -1.75 -3.42 -1.77
CA GLY A 52 -2.67 -3.63 -0.66
C GLY A 52 -4.02 -2.94 -0.89
N ILE A 53 -4.81 -2.84 0.16
CA ILE A 53 -6.11 -2.17 0.15
C ILE A 53 -5.91 -0.66 0.09
N LYS A 54 -6.14 -0.03 -1.07
CA LYS A 54 -5.94 1.41 -1.30
C LYS A 54 -4.53 1.91 -0.94
N LEU A 55 -3.53 1.03 -1.02
CA LEU A 55 -2.14 1.38 -0.76
C LEU A 55 -1.19 0.50 -1.57
N ASN A 56 0.04 0.99 -1.76
CA ASN A 56 1.19 0.20 -2.16
C ASN A 56 2.29 0.35 -1.12
N GLN A 57 2.92 -0.76 -0.77
CA GLN A 57 4.07 -0.81 0.12
C GLN A 57 5.33 -0.98 -0.72
N LEU A 58 6.26 -0.04 -0.57
CA LEU A 58 7.53 0.00 -1.27
C LEU A 58 8.66 -0.39 -0.31
N SER A 59 9.66 -1.09 -0.82
CA SER A 59 10.91 -1.38 -0.11
C SER A 59 12.07 -1.46 -1.08
N TRP A 60 13.29 -1.14 -0.63
CA TRP A 60 14.49 -1.15 -1.46
C TRP A 60 15.74 -1.42 -0.63
N SER A 61 16.86 -1.65 -1.31
CA SER A 61 18.16 -1.82 -0.62
C SER A 61 18.71 -0.48 -0.18
N LYS A 62 19.33 -0.47 1.02
CA LYS A 62 20.04 0.71 1.53
C LYS A 62 21.16 1.11 0.57
N VAL A 63 21.25 2.40 0.24
CA VAL A 63 22.34 2.99 -0.53
C VAL A 63 23.37 3.55 0.45
N PRO A 64 24.63 3.08 0.42
CA PRO A 64 25.69 3.66 1.23
C PRO A 64 25.85 5.16 0.96
N GLY A 65 26.00 5.97 1.99
CA GLY A 65 26.08 7.44 1.88
C GLY A 65 24.74 8.17 1.73
N ALA A 66 23.63 7.48 1.53
CA ALA A 66 22.31 8.12 1.45
C ALA A 66 21.85 8.59 2.84
N PHE A 67 21.39 9.84 2.89
CA PHE A 67 20.77 10.47 4.05
C PHE A 67 19.23 10.35 4.00
N GLU A 68 18.64 10.50 2.79
CA GLU A 68 17.21 10.33 2.54
C GLU A 68 16.95 9.81 1.12
N TYR A 69 15.70 9.46 0.85
CA TYR A 69 15.23 8.99 -0.45
C TYR A 69 14.04 9.83 -0.90
N LEU A 70 14.03 10.24 -2.17
CA LEU A 70 12.90 10.90 -2.81
C LEU A 70 12.12 9.87 -3.62
N LEU A 71 10.80 9.87 -3.45
CA LEU A 71 9.89 8.93 -4.09
C LEU A 71 9.08 9.63 -5.18
N PHE A 72 8.93 8.95 -6.30
CA PHE A 72 8.20 9.45 -7.45
C PHE A 72 7.24 8.38 -7.98
N ASN A 73 6.07 8.85 -8.46
CA ASN A 73 5.17 8.06 -9.27
C ASN A 73 5.48 8.30 -10.75
N SER A 74 5.74 7.24 -11.49
CA SER A 74 5.89 7.29 -12.95
C SER A 74 4.50 7.10 -13.57
N ILE A 75 4.06 8.08 -14.35
CA ILE A 75 2.80 8.06 -15.09
C ILE A 75 3.11 7.77 -16.56
N GLU A 76 2.09 7.40 -17.34
CA GLU A 76 2.19 7.23 -18.79
C GLU A 76 2.85 8.44 -19.44
N ASN A 77 3.68 8.20 -20.48
CA ASN A 77 4.48 9.19 -21.21
C ASN A 77 5.70 9.76 -20.46
N ASP A 78 6.40 8.95 -19.66
CA ASP A 78 7.62 9.31 -18.92
C ASP A 78 7.48 10.49 -17.94
N SER A 79 6.26 10.89 -17.62
CA SER A 79 6.02 11.90 -16.61
C SER A 79 6.27 11.33 -15.22
N ILE A 80 7.11 12.03 -14.45
CA ILE A 80 7.49 11.65 -13.08
C ILE A 80 6.95 12.70 -12.12
N ILE A 81 6.10 12.26 -11.19
CA ILE A 81 5.51 13.14 -10.17
C ILE A 81 6.11 12.79 -8.81
N TYR A 82 6.64 13.81 -8.13
CA TYR A 82 7.10 13.69 -6.74
C TYR A 82 5.95 13.31 -5.82
N ILE A 83 6.18 12.32 -4.95
CA ILE A 83 5.22 11.85 -3.95
C ILE A 83 5.60 12.36 -2.57
N ASP A 84 6.79 11.96 -2.10
CA ASP A 84 7.25 12.20 -0.73
C ASP A 84 8.75 11.87 -0.59
N LYS A 85 9.28 12.03 0.61
CA LYS A 85 10.64 11.64 0.99
C LYS A 85 10.68 10.84 2.29
N THR A 86 11.71 10.04 2.47
CA THR A 86 11.89 9.23 3.68
C THR A 86 13.37 8.95 3.95
N LYS A 87 13.72 8.79 5.22
CA LYS A 87 15.04 8.29 5.65
C LYS A 87 15.07 6.77 5.78
N ASN A 88 13.92 6.13 5.72
CA ASN A 88 13.80 4.68 5.80
C ASN A 88 14.03 4.04 4.42
N ILE A 89 14.25 2.74 4.41
CA ILE A 89 14.36 1.91 3.20
C ILE A 89 13.01 1.31 2.77
N SER A 90 11.92 1.88 3.27
CA SER A 90 10.55 1.51 2.93
C SER A 90 9.62 2.71 3.01
N PHE A 91 8.50 2.64 2.27
CA PHE A 91 7.47 3.67 2.24
C PHE A 91 6.11 3.06 1.96
N ILE A 92 5.04 3.64 2.50
CA ILE A 92 3.66 3.22 2.22
C ILE A 92 2.92 4.36 1.55
N HIS A 93 2.64 4.20 0.25
CA HIS A 93 1.80 5.12 -0.51
C HIS A 93 0.33 4.77 -0.29
N ARG A 94 -0.41 5.67 0.34
CA ARG A 94 -1.81 5.48 0.77
C ARG A 94 -2.79 6.25 -0.10
N GLN A 95 -4.10 6.07 0.16
CA GLN A 95 -5.21 6.76 -0.50
C GLN A 95 -5.27 6.51 -2.02
N LEU A 96 -4.81 5.36 -2.44
CA LEU A 96 -4.84 4.93 -3.83
C LEU A 96 -6.23 4.38 -4.22
N ASP A 97 -6.50 4.37 -5.52
CA ASP A 97 -7.72 3.73 -6.05
C ASP A 97 -7.59 2.20 -5.97
N TYR A 98 -8.73 1.51 -5.92
CA TYR A 98 -8.78 0.06 -6.01
C TYR A 98 -8.41 -0.43 -7.42
N ASN A 99 -7.82 -1.61 -7.51
CA ASN A 99 -7.53 -2.33 -8.77
C ASN A 99 -6.75 -1.52 -9.80
N LYS A 100 -5.97 -0.53 -9.36
CA LYS A 100 -5.22 0.39 -10.21
C LYS A 100 -3.72 0.15 -10.08
N GLN A 101 -3.01 0.21 -11.19
CA GLN A 101 -1.57 0.10 -11.25
C GLN A 101 -0.92 1.47 -11.02
N TYR A 102 0.15 1.46 -10.22
CA TYR A 102 1.01 2.61 -9.94
C TYR A 102 2.46 2.18 -10.09
N CYS A 103 3.22 2.98 -10.80
CA CYS A 103 4.64 2.72 -11.06
C CYS A 103 5.50 3.71 -10.30
N TYR A 104 6.62 3.25 -9.76
CA TYR A 104 7.47 4.03 -8.86
C TYR A 104 8.91 4.00 -9.28
N THR A 105 9.59 5.11 -9.04
CA THR A 105 11.04 5.23 -9.07
C THR A 105 11.51 6.07 -7.90
N ILE A 106 12.74 5.86 -7.45
CA ILE A 106 13.31 6.55 -6.29
C ILE A 106 14.71 7.05 -6.59
N ILE A 107 15.12 8.11 -5.88
CA ILE A 107 16.46 8.70 -5.89
C ILE A 107 16.99 8.67 -4.46
N ALA A 108 18.27 8.35 -4.28
CA ALA A 108 18.98 8.55 -3.02
C ALA A 108 19.57 9.97 -2.99
N VAL A 109 19.58 10.60 -1.81
CA VAL A 109 20.15 11.93 -1.58
C VAL A 109 21.09 11.86 -0.38
N ASP A 110 22.27 12.46 -0.48
CA ASP A 110 23.22 12.53 0.63
C ASP A 110 22.93 13.70 1.58
N SER A 111 23.80 13.88 2.59
CA SER A 111 23.64 14.97 3.59
C SER A 111 23.91 16.37 3.02
N GLU A 112 24.55 16.48 1.88
CA GLU A 112 24.83 17.76 1.20
C GLU A 112 23.74 18.11 0.17
N GLY A 113 22.83 17.17 -0.11
CA GLY A 113 21.72 17.36 -1.05
C GLY A 113 22.01 16.84 -2.46
N ASP A 114 23.16 16.20 -2.68
CA ASP A 114 23.49 15.59 -3.96
C ASP A 114 22.68 14.32 -4.21
N LYS A 115 22.26 14.13 -5.45
CA LYS A 115 21.31 13.11 -5.85
C LYS A 115 21.97 12.00 -6.66
N SER A 116 21.55 10.76 -6.41
CA SER A 116 21.87 9.63 -7.30
C SER A 116 21.06 9.70 -8.60
N GLY A 117 21.31 8.80 -9.53
CA GLY A 117 20.38 8.49 -10.60
C GLY A 117 19.10 7.83 -10.07
N PHE A 118 18.07 7.76 -10.92
CA PHE A 118 16.82 7.04 -10.61
C PHE A 118 17.05 5.52 -10.50
N SER A 119 16.27 4.88 -9.64
CA SER A 119 16.13 3.42 -9.64
C SER A 119 15.44 2.94 -10.93
N LYS A 120 15.44 1.63 -11.18
CA LYS A 120 14.50 1.03 -12.14
C LYS A 120 13.07 1.35 -11.73
N VAL A 121 12.20 1.59 -12.72
CA VAL A 121 10.76 1.74 -12.49
C VAL A 121 10.16 0.38 -12.18
N ILE A 122 9.41 0.27 -11.08
CA ILE A 122 8.69 -0.93 -10.68
C ILE A 122 7.23 -0.56 -10.43
N CYS A 123 6.33 -1.41 -10.92
CA CYS A 123 4.89 -1.19 -10.79
C CYS A 123 4.27 -2.17 -9.81
N GLY A 124 3.31 -1.68 -9.01
CA GLY A 124 2.44 -2.47 -8.14
C GLY A 124 0.99 -2.15 -8.39
N LYS A 125 0.12 -3.14 -8.23
CA LYS A 125 -1.32 -2.99 -8.41
C LYS A 125 -2.02 -3.14 -7.07
N THR A 126 -2.88 -2.16 -6.74
CA THR A 126 -3.72 -2.22 -5.54
C THR A 126 -4.76 -3.34 -5.65
N ASN A 127 -5.25 -3.82 -4.51
CA ASN A 127 -6.25 -4.88 -4.46
C ASN A 127 -7.57 -4.43 -5.10
N LYS A 128 -8.38 -5.40 -5.56
CA LYS A 128 -9.75 -5.14 -6.00
C LYS A 128 -10.61 -4.66 -4.82
N SER A 129 -11.68 -3.91 -5.10
CA SER A 129 -12.66 -3.50 -4.09
C SER A 129 -13.37 -4.70 -3.45
N PRO A 130 -13.94 -4.57 -2.23
CA PRO A 130 -14.91 -5.52 -1.74
C PRO A 130 -16.17 -5.51 -2.62
N GLN A 131 -16.81 -6.67 -2.76
CA GLN A 131 -18.04 -6.82 -3.53
C GLN A 131 -18.99 -7.75 -2.79
N LEU A 132 -20.00 -7.17 -2.14
CA LEU A 132 -20.98 -7.91 -1.35
C LEU A 132 -22.17 -8.33 -2.23
N LYS A 133 -22.59 -9.59 -2.06
CA LYS A 133 -23.80 -10.14 -2.68
C LYS A 133 -24.63 -10.89 -1.65
N ILE A 134 -25.96 -10.79 -1.77
CA ILE A 134 -26.87 -11.70 -1.09
C ILE A 134 -26.83 -13.02 -1.85
N LYS A 135 -26.27 -14.06 -1.22
CA LYS A 135 -26.13 -15.40 -1.81
C LYS A 135 -27.40 -16.22 -1.64
N ASN A 136 -28.07 -16.08 -0.51
CA ASN A 136 -29.27 -16.82 -0.19
C ASN A 136 -30.18 -15.99 0.74
N VAL A 137 -31.47 -16.22 0.60
CA VAL A 137 -32.52 -15.70 1.47
C VAL A 137 -33.37 -16.88 1.89
N THR A 138 -33.44 -17.16 3.19
CA THR A 138 -34.22 -18.28 3.73
C THR A 138 -35.24 -17.75 4.72
N LEU A 139 -36.47 -18.15 4.54
CA LEU A 139 -37.52 -17.96 5.53
C LEU A 139 -37.45 -19.12 6.53
N LEU A 140 -37.42 -18.81 7.80
CA LEU A 140 -37.48 -19.75 8.89
C LEU A 140 -38.71 -19.37 9.73
N ASP A 141 -39.64 -20.29 9.89
CA ASP A 141 -40.85 -20.17 10.66
C ASP A 141 -40.78 -21.04 11.92
N ASP A 142 -41.60 -20.76 12.92
CA ASP A 142 -41.59 -21.48 14.17
C ASP A 142 -42.12 -22.91 14.01
N SER A 143 -43.04 -23.13 13.07
CA SER A 143 -43.61 -24.45 12.74
C SER A 143 -42.67 -25.36 11.94
N GLN A 144 -41.62 -24.82 11.31
CA GLN A 144 -40.65 -25.48 10.44
C GLN A 144 -41.26 -26.18 9.21
N ASP A 145 -42.43 -25.76 8.77
CA ASP A 145 -43.09 -26.27 7.58
C ASP A 145 -42.84 -25.42 6.33
N ASN A 146 -42.10 -24.29 6.48
CA ASN A 146 -41.83 -23.26 5.46
C ASN A 146 -43.11 -22.53 4.99
N ILE A 147 -44.18 -22.60 5.79
CA ILE A 147 -45.46 -21.88 5.53
C ILE A 147 -45.67 -20.89 6.67
N LEU A 148 -45.68 -19.63 6.35
CA LEU A 148 -45.92 -18.59 7.34
C LEU A 148 -47.43 -18.39 7.60
N ASN A 149 -47.86 -18.81 8.78
CA ASN A 149 -49.26 -18.67 9.21
C ASN A 149 -49.52 -17.31 9.86
N ALA A 150 -50.81 -16.90 9.91
CA ALA A 150 -51.17 -15.65 10.57
C ALA A 150 -50.75 -15.65 12.04
N LYS A 151 -50.15 -14.54 12.52
CA LYS A 151 -49.61 -14.33 13.88
C LYS A 151 -48.35 -15.16 14.20
N GLU A 152 -47.83 -15.90 13.26
CA GLU A 152 -46.60 -16.68 13.47
C GLU A 152 -45.38 -15.78 13.50
N ASP A 153 -44.45 -16.09 14.41
CA ASP A 153 -43.13 -15.47 14.42
C ASP A 153 -42.20 -16.19 13.44
N GLY A 154 -41.40 -15.43 12.74
CA GLY A 154 -40.48 -15.95 11.76
C GLY A 154 -39.16 -15.18 11.71
N LYS A 155 -38.21 -15.74 11.00
CA LYS A 155 -36.90 -15.15 10.74
C LYS A 155 -36.61 -15.15 9.25
N LEU A 156 -36.17 -14.01 8.75
CA LEU A 156 -35.56 -13.92 7.42
C LEU A 156 -34.07 -13.99 7.58
N ARG A 157 -33.47 -15.12 7.18
CA ARG A 157 -32.03 -15.32 7.18
C ARG A 157 -31.43 -14.97 5.83
N LEU A 158 -30.47 -14.05 5.85
CA LEU A 158 -29.70 -13.65 4.68
C LEU A 158 -28.28 -14.20 4.80
N ALA A 159 -27.78 -14.82 3.72
CA ALA A 159 -26.37 -15.13 3.56
C ALA A 159 -25.72 -14.04 2.69
N ILE A 160 -24.77 -13.29 3.24
CA ILE A 160 -24.06 -12.22 2.54
C ILE A 160 -22.63 -12.71 2.28
N LEU A 161 -22.26 -12.82 1.01
CA LEU A 161 -20.95 -13.26 0.53
C LEU A 161 -20.17 -12.05 0.03
N ASN A 162 -18.87 -11.99 0.35
CA ASN A 162 -17.94 -11.05 -0.24
C ASN A 162 -17.15 -11.73 -1.37
N GLU A 163 -17.54 -11.48 -2.63
CA GLU A 163 -16.85 -11.97 -3.85
C GLU A 163 -15.76 -11.00 -4.34
N GLY A 164 -15.49 -9.93 -3.60
CA GLY A 164 -14.49 -8.93 -3.96
C GLY A 164 -13.06 -9.38 -3.65
N GLY A 165 -12.09 -8.50 -3.96
CA GLY A 165 -10.67 -8.77 -3.70
C GLY A 165 -10.13 -8.10 -2.44
N SER A 166 -11.01 -7.58 -1.56
CA SER A 166 -10.65 -6.99 -0.26
C SER A 166 -11.73 -7.26 0.76
N PRO A 167 -11.41 -7.32 2.07
CA PRO A 167 -12.40 -7.38 3.12
C PRO A 167 -13.33 -6.17 3.12
N SER A 168 -14.61 -6.38 3.43
CA SER A 168 -15.58 -5.31 3.67
C SER A 168 -15.80 -5.13 5.17
N LYS A 169 -15.88 -3.88 5.64
CA LYS A 169 -16.03 -3.54 7.06
C LYS A 169 -17.27 -2.66 7.27
N ASP A 170 -17.76 -2.63 8.51
CA ASP A 170 -18.86 -1.76 8.97
C ASP A 170 -20.10 -1.85 8.06
N ILE A 171 -20.47 -3.09 7.70
CA ILE A 171 -21.51 -3.37 6.75
C ILE A 171 -22.87 -3.20 7.42
N LYS A 172 -23.68 -2.29 6.90
CA LYS A 172 -25.05 -2.06 7.36
C LYS A 172 -26.02 -2.75 6.41
N VAL A 173 -26.82 -3.68 6.94
CA VAL A 173 -27.85 -4.38 6.21
C VAL A 173 -29.20 -3.89 6.70
N LYS A 174 -29.98 -3.31 5.81
CA LYS A 174 -31.30 -2.77 6.11
C LYS A 174 -32.37 -3.52 5.33
N ILE A 175 -33.43 -3.94 6.04
CA ILE A 175 -34.65 -4.44 5.44
C ILE A 175 -35.68 -3.30 5.31
N GLN A 176 -36.38 -3.26 4.19
CA GLN A 176 -37.52 -2.33 3.95
C GLN A 176 -38.69 -3.10 3.43
N ASN A 177 -39.87 -2.85 4.01
CA ASN A 177 -41.14 -3.37 3.51
C ASN A 177 -41.67 -2.39 2.43
N ASN A 178 -41.78 -2.88 1.21
CA ASN A 178 -42.30 -2.09 0.06
C ASN A 178 -43.75 -2.40 -0.28
N PHE A 179 -44.47 -3.18 0.55
CA PHE A 179 -45.87 -3.49 0.33
C PHE A 179 -46.79 -2.49 1.00
N ASN A 180 -47.80 -2.03 0.29
CA ASN A 180 -48.92 -1.25 0.84
C ASN A 180 -49.82 -2.18 1.66
N GLY A 181 -49.48 -2.45 2.92
CA GLY A 181 -50.25 -3.25 3.86
C GLY A 181 -49.37 -3.87 4.93
N ASP A 182 -49.85 -3.91 6.16
CA ASP A 182 -49.16 -4.46 7.31
C ASP A 182 -49.19 -6.00 7.30
N ILE A 183 -48.51 -6.60 6.28
CA ILE A 183 -48.43 -8.07 6.19
C ILE A 183 -47.44 -8.62 7.17
N PHE A 184 -46.36 -7.85 7.49
CA PHE A 184 -45.30 -8.23 8.40
C PHE A 184 -44.94 -7.11 9.36
N LEU A 185 -44.82 -7.43 10.64
CA LEU A 185 -44.26 -6.56 11.64
C LEU A 185 -42.75 -6.95 11.82
N ILE A 186 -41.84 -6.19 11.23
CA ILE A 186 -40.42 -6.40 11.35
C ILE A 186 -39.95 -5.70 12.62
N TYR A 187 -39.40 -6.48 13.59
CA TYR A 187 -38.97 -5.95 14.87
C TYR A 187 -37.66 -5.17 14.79
N ASP A 188 -36.81 -5.54 13.84
CA ASP A 188 -35.45 -5.03 13.77
C ASP A 188 -35.04 -4.86 12.28
N THR A 189 -35.05 -3.63 11.81
CA THR A 189 -34.87 -3.31 10.38
C THR A 189 -33.42 -3.07 9.98
N LEU A 190 -32.48 -2.97 10.94
CA LEU A 190 -31.08 -2.66 10.70
C LEU A 190 -30.18 -3.60 11.46
N LYS A 191 -29.25 -4.25 10.78
CA LYS A 191 -28.19 -5.06 11.36
C LYS A 191 -26.82 -4.56 10.89
N VAL A 192 -25.78 -4.78 11.73
CA VAL A 192 -24.40 -4.42 11.42
C VAL A 192 -23.55 -5.69 11.45
N ILE A 193 -22.66 -5.81 10.47
CA ILE A 193 -21.63 -6.83 10.41
C ILE A 193 -20.29 -6.12 10.40
N ASP A 194 -19.42 -6.41 11.36
CA ASP A 194 -18.13 -5.72 11.51
C ASP A 194 -17.20 -5.94 10.32
N ILE A 195 -17.10 -7.20 9.86
CA ILE A 195 -16.23 -7.57 8.74
C ILE A 195 -16.74 -8.84 8.03
N ILE A 196 -16.62 -8.84 6.70
CA ILE A 196 -16.71 -10.05 5.85
C ILE A 196 -15.42 -10.10 5.02
N ASN A 197 -14.61 -11.14 5.25
CA ASN A 197 -13.37 -11.35 4.50
C ASN A 197 -13.65 -11.76 3.05
N VAL A 198 -12.61 -11.79 2.22
CA VAL A 198 -12.69 -12.29 0.85
C VAL A 198 -13.18 -13.75 0.86
N ASP A 199 -14.12 -14.09 -0.01
CA ASP A 199 -14.74 -15.40 -0.16
C ASP A 199 -15.47 -15.93 1.11
N GLU A 200 -15.65 -15.08 2.14
CA GLU A 200 -16.42 -15.38 3.35
C GLU A 200 -17.90 -15.05 3.14
N ALA A 201 -18.77 -15.92 3.66
CA ALA A 201 -20.20 -15.65 3.81
C ALA A 201 -20.57 -15.52 5.27
N LYS A 202 -21.33 -14.48 5.62
CA LYS A 202 -21.93 -14.28 6.94
C LYS A 202 -23.44 -14.33 6.88
N TYR A 203 -24.03 -14.90 7.93
CA TYR A 203 -25.45 -15.01 8.07
C TYR A 203 -25.97 -13.94 9.00
N ILE A 204 -27.15 -13.41 8.69
CA ILE A 204 -27.82 -12.39 9.47
C ILE A 204 -29.31 -12.64 9.48
N ASP A 205 -29.91 -12.56 10.65
CA ASP A 205 -31.32 -12.87 10.87
C ASP A 205 -32.10 -11.60 11.18
N PHE A 206 -33.22 -11.42 10.51
CA PHE A 206 -34.23 -10.40 10.82
C PHE A 206 -35.48 -11.09 11.34
N ASN A 207 -35.90 -10.76 12.56
CA ASN A 207 -37.10 -11.29 13.14
C ASN A 207 -38.30 -10.48 12.70
N PHE A 208 -39.40 -11.16 12.42
CA PHE A 208 -40.67 -10.55 12.05
C PHE A 208 -41.86 -11.38 12.59
N LYS A 209 -43.01 -10.79 12.59
CA LYS A 209 -44.29 -11.44 12.88
C LYS A 209 -45.23 -11.28 11.72
N ALA A 210 -45.91 -12.35 11.29
CA ALA A 210 -46.96 -12.28 10.31
C ALA A 210 -48.19 -11.53 10.87
N ALA A 211 -48.69 -10.57 10.14
CA ALA A 211 -49.86 -9.84 10.55
C ALA A 211 -51.12 -10.72 10.47
N ILE A 212 -52.13 -10.28 11.19
CA ILE A 212 -53.48 -10.89 11.12
C ILE A 212 -54.15 -10.32 9.88
N LYS A 213 -54.58 -11.17 9.00
CA LYS A 213 -55.75 -10.91 8.19
C LYS A 213 -56.82 -11.91 8.46
#